data_48bee3780055cb82f8a46d2d3bb21eea
#
_entry.id   48bee3780055cb82f8a46d2d3bb21eea
#
_cell.length_a   1.000
_cell.length_b   1.000
_cell.length_c   1.000
_cell.angle_alpha   90.00
_cell.angle_beta   90.00
_cell.angle_gamma   90.00
#
_symmetry.space_group_name_H-M   'P 1'
#
loop_
_entity.id
_entity.type
_entity.pdbx_description
1 polymer ?
#
loop_
_entity_poly.entity_id
_entity_poly.type
_entity_poly.pdbx_seq_one_letter_code
_entity_poly.pdbx_strand_id
1 'polypeptide(L)' 'MRIAIISAMSSEIEAVIDILDKTEKKKIGGSDIYSGKYKENEIICAVSYEGKVNAAVCAQSVILLYKPDAVINLG' A
#
# COMPACT_ATOMS: atom_id res chain seq x y z
N MET A 1 -7.22 -11.12 7.47
CA MET A 1 -7.32 -9.67 7.66
C MET A 1 -6.66 -8.96 6.49
N ARG A 2 -7.23 -7.87 6.06
CA ARG A 2 -6.66 -7.06 4.98
C ARG A 2 -6.12 -5.77 5.56
N ILE A 3 -4.82 -5.54 5.38
CA ILE A 3 -4.11 -4.41 5.97
C ILE A 3 -3.48 -3.58 4.86
N ALA A 4 -3.75 -2.28 4.87
CA ALA A 4 -3.13 -1.35 3.92
C ALA A 4 -1.99 -0.60 4.60
N ILE A 5 -0.87 -0.50 3.91
CA ILE A 5 0.31 0.23 4.39
C ILE A 5 0.63 1.30 3.35
N ILE A 6 0.64 2.55 3.76
CA ILE A 6 0.87 3.68 2.88
C ILE A 6 2.14 4.41 3.31
N SER A 7 3.02 4.66 2.37
CA SER A 7 4.26 5.40 2.63
C SER A 7 4.55 6.36 1.49
N ALA A 8 5.19 7.46 1.82
CA ALA A 8 5.68 8.40 0.81
C ALA A 8 6.99 7.93 0.16
N MET A 9 7.67 6.97 0.77
CA MET A 9 8.99 6.50 0.32
C MET A 9 8.93 5.05 -0.13
N SER A 10 9.39 4.80 -1.36
CA SER A 10 9.42 3.46 -1.92
C SER A 10 10.32 2.50 -1.14
N SER A 11 11.40 3.00 -0.54
CA SER A 11 12.33 2.17 0.22
C SER A 11 11.67 1.48 1.41
N GLU A 12 10.75 2.15 2.08
CA GLU A 12 10.01 1.57 3.20
C GLU A 12 9.07 0.47 2.73
N ILE A 13 8.42 0.69 1.59
CA ILE A 13 7.49 -0.28 1.01
C ILE A 13 8.27 -1.50 0.48
N GLU A 14 9.44 -1.30 -0.12
CA GLU A 14 10.26 -2.40 -0.61
C GLU A 14 10.64 -3.38 0.49
N ALA A 15 10.94 -2.88 1.69
CA ALA A 15 11.24 -3.72 2.82
C ALA A 15 10.04 -4.60 3.22
N VAL A 16 8.83 -4.06 3.10
CA VAL A 16 7.62 -4.83 3.37
C VAL A 16 7.36 -5.85 2.26
N ILE A 17 7.53 -5.45 1.01
CA ILE A 17 7.30 -6.34 -0.15
C ILE A 17 8.19 -7.57 -0.10
N ASP A 18 9.42 -7.43 0.39
CA ASP A 18 10.37 -8.53 0.47
C ASP A 18 9.89 -9.70 1.32
N ILE A 19 8.98 -9.46 2.26
CA ILE A 19 8.45 -10.52 3.12
C ILE A 19 7.08 -11.04 2.66
N LEU A 20 6.54 -10.49 1.57
CA LEU A 20 5.23 -10.89 1.06
C LEU A 20 5.34 -12.00 0.02
N ASP A 21 4.33 -12.88 0.02
CA ASP A 21 4.19 -13.91 -0.99
C ASP A 21 3.18 -13.47 -2.06
N LYS A 22 3.37 -13.95 -3.28
CA LYS A 22 2.44 -13.71 -4.40
C LYS A 22 2.19 -12.22 -4.64
N THR A 23 3.26 -11.45 -4.71
CA THR A 23 3.17 -10.00 -4.87
C THR A 23 2.74 -9.61 -6.28
N GLU A 24 1.75 -8.74 -6.38
CA GLU A 24 1.31 -8.14 -7.64
C GLU A 24 1.48 -6.62 -7.56
N LYS A 25 1.82 -6.02 -8.69
CA LYS A 25 1.98 -4.56 -8.78
C LYS A 25 0.91 -3.97 -9.68
N LYS A 26 0.33 -2.86 -9.24
CA LYS A 26 -0.65 -2.10 -10.02
C LYS A 26 -0.38 -0.62 -9.84
N LYS A 27 -0.66 0.17 -10.87
CA LYS A 27 -0.53 1.61 -10.79
C LYS A 27 -1.90 2.26 -10.84
N ILE A 28 -2.21 3.07 -9.83
CA ILE A 28 -3.50 3.74 -9.72
C ILE A 28 -3.26 5.21 -9.41
N GLY A 29 -3.70 6.09 -10.32
CA GLY A 29 -3.60 7.53 -10.11
C GLY A 29 -2.18 8.03 -9.84
N GLY A 30 -1.18 7.47 -10.48
CA GLY A 30 0.21 7.84 -10.28
C GLY A 30 0.88 7.20 -9.07
N SER A 31 0.15 6.42 -8.29
CA SER A 31 0.71 5.70 -7.14
C SER A 31 0.98 4.24 -7.49
N ASP A 32 2.10 3.71 -7.02
CA ASP A 32 2.40 2.30 -7.17
C ASP A 32 1.77 1.54 -6.01
N ILE A 33 0.98 0.52 -6.34
CA ILE A 33 0.29 -0.29 -5.35
C ILE A 33 0.72 -1.73 -5.52
N TYR A 34 1.16 -2.33 -4.42
CA TYR A 34 1.58 -3.72 -4.38
C TYR A 34 0.65 -4.48 -3.45
N SER A 35 0.24 -5.66 -3.85
CA SER A 35 -0.56 -6.53 -3.00
C SER A 35 0.11 -7.89 -2.91
N GLY A 36 0.03 -8.49 -1.74
CA GLY A 36 0.62 -9.79 -1.50
C GLY A 36 0.07 -10.38 -0.23
N LYS A 37 0.62 -11.52 0.18
CA LYS A 37 0.17 -12.18 1.40
C LYS A 37 1.32 -12.33 2.39
N TYR A 38 1.00 -12.14 3.65
CA TYR A 38 1.89 -12.45 4.75
C TYR A 38 1.13 -13.31 5.74
N LYS A 39 1.50 -14.61 5.80
CA LYS A 39 0.75 -15.61 6.57
C LYS A 39 -0.68 -15.66 6.07
N GLU A 40 -1.67 -15.43 6.92
CA GLU A 40 -3.08 -15.44 6.54
C GLU A 40 -3.62 -14.05 6.19
N ASN A 41 -2.77 -13.02 6.25
CA ASN A 41 -3.19 -11.66 6.00
C ASN A 41 -2.90 -11.24 4.56
N GLU A 42 -3.82 -10.45 4.00
CA GLU A 42 -3.60 -9.79 2.73
C GLU A 42 -3.04 -8.40 3.01
N ILE A 43 -1.89 -8.09 2.42
CA ILE A 43 -1.20 -6.83 2.64
C ILE A 43 -1.23 -6.02 1.36
N ILE A 44 -1.70 -4.79 1.44
CA ILE A 44 -1.70 -3.85 0.33
C ILE A 44 -0.74 -2.72 0.68
N CYS A 45 0.30 -2.54 -0.13
CA CYS A 45 1.28 -1.49 0.08
C CYS A 45 1.12 -0.43 -1.00
N ALA A 46 1.07 0.83 -0.62
CA ALA A 46 0.92 1.92 -1.56
C ALA A 46 2.01 2.97 -1.34
N VAL A 47 2.66 3.36 -2.44
CA VAL A 47 3.64 4.44 -2.41
C VAL A 47 2.97 5.69 -2.95
N SER A 48 2.74 6.68 -2.10
CA SER A 48 2.07 7.92 -2.48
C SER A 48 3.05 8.97 -3.04
N TYR A 49 4.34 8.73 -2.86
CA TYR A 49 5.40 9.70 -3.18
C TYR A 49 5.22 10.97 -2.37
N GLU A 50 5.80 12.09 -2.76
CA GLU A 50 5.74 13.29 -1.97
C GLU A 50 4.45 14.07 -2.18
N GLY A 51 3.99 14.72 -1.11
CA GLY A 51 2.85 15.63 -1.14
C GLY A 51 1.66 15.12 -0.35
N LYS A 52 1.10 16.01 0.48
CA LYS A 52 -0.06 15.68 1.33
C LYS A 52 -1.29 15.35 0.49
N VAL A 53 -1.47 16.04 -0.63
CA VAL A 53 -2.60 15.81 -1.53
C VAL A 53 -2.49 14.43 -2.16
N ASN A 54 -1.28 14.07 -2.62
CA ASN A 54 -1.05 12.74 -3.21
C ASN A 54 -1.27 11.63 -2.19
N ALA A 55 -0.84 11.83 -0.95
CA ALA A 55 -1.04 10.85 0.11
C ALA A 55 -2.53 10.65 0.40
N ALA A 56 -3.31 11.73 0.46
CA ALA A 56 -4.75 11.66 0.69
C ALA A 56 -5.47 10.94 -0.45
N VAL A 57 -5.13 11.25 -1.70
CA VAL A 57 -5.71 10.59 -2.87
C VAL A 57 -5.35 9.11 -2.90
N CYS A 58 -4.10 8.79 -2.59
CA CYS A 58 -3.64 7.41 -2.54
C CYS A 58 -4.40 6.61 -1.48
N ALA A 59 -4.51 7.16 -0.27
CA ALA A 59 -5.24 6.52 0.83
C ALA A 59 -6.69 6.29 0.47
N GLN A 60 -7.34 7.30 -0.10
CA GLN A 60 -8.74 7.21 -0.53
C GLN A 60 -8.92 6.12 -1.58
N SER A 61 -8.04 6.06 -2.57
CA SER A 61 -8.11 5.05 -3.63
C SER A 61 -7.95 3.64 -3.06
N VAL A 62 -7.00 3.44 -2.16
CA VAL A 62 -6.77 2.14 -1.53
C VAL A 62 -7.98 1.71 -0.71
N ILE A 63 -8.54 2.63 0.07
CA ILE A 63 -9.72 2.33 0.89
C ILE A 63 -10.92 1.93 0.03
N LEU A 64 -11.16 2.66 -1.07
CA LEU A 64 -12.29 2.39 -1.95
C LEU A 64 -12.14 1.08 -2.72
N LEU A 65 -10.92 0.79 -3.20
CA LEU A 65 -10.69 -0.38 -4.05
C LEU A 65 -10.49 -1.67 -3.27
N TYR A 66 -9.79 -1.61 -2.16
CA TYR A 66 -9.41 -2.81 -1.42
C TYR A 66 -10.18 -3.01 -0.13
N LYS A 67 -10.82 -1.98 0.39
CA LYS A 67 -11.61 -2.03 1.63
C LYS A 67 -10.86 -2.72 2.77
N PRO A 68 -9.69 -2.19 3.15
CA PRO A 68 -8.87 -2.82 4.18
C PRO A 68 -9.53 -2.74 5.56
N ASP A 69 -9.19 -3.71 6.42
CA ASP A 69 -9.63 -3.69 7.81
C ASP A 69 -8.86 -2.69 8.66
N ALA A 70 -7.62 -2.40 8.26
CA ALA A 70 -6.77 -1.44 8.95
C ALA A 70 -5.88 -0.72 7.93
N VAL A 71 -5.52 0.51 8.26
CA VAL A 71 -4.61 1.32 7.43
C VAL A 71 -3.47 1.80 8.31
N ILE A 72 -2.24 1.57 7.86
CA ILE A 72 -1.02 2.00 8.55
C ILE A 72 -0.30 3.00 7.67
N ASN A 73 0.00 4.17 8.24
CA ASN A 73 0.80 5.19 7.58
C ASN A 73 2.23 5.12 8.10
N LEU A 74 3.18 4.96 7.17
CA LEU A 74 4.60 5.02 7.47
C LEU A 74 5.12 6.38 7.01
N GLY A 75 5.79 7.02 7.84
CA GLY A 75 6.29 8.30 7.46
C GLY A 75 6.88 9.09 8.49
#